data_95400cc76f57ceb93d28a1ecad09d503
#
_entry.id   95400cc76f57ceb93d28a1ecad09d503
#
_cell.length_a   1.000
_cell.length_b   1.000
_cell.length_c   1.000
_cell.angle_alpha   90.00
_cell.angle_beta   90.00
_cell.angle_gamma   90.00
#
_symmetry.space_group_name_H-M   'P 1'
#
loop_
_entity.id
_entity.type
_entity.pdbx_description
1 polymer ?
#
loop_
_entity_poly.entity_id
_entity_poly.type
_entity_poly.pdbx_seq_one_letter_code
_entity_poly.pdbx_strand_id
1 'polypeptide(L)'
;MEKQIETGIFSGSFNPIHMGHLMLAGYLSAFTYLEEVWFVVTPHNPLKEKESLLPDDIRLEMVRLALADYDNLKVSDVEFRMPQPSYTIDTLNALTREHPDRRFSLIIGGDNWSLFDKWKDYKQIMERYQILIYPRPGENIRIPKRLRKSVQLVNAPEVEISSTFIRHAIEEGKEMRAFLPPKVYDYIKKNQLFRIQESGVRIQESEIRNQDSGIRNQRSVL
;
A
#
# COMPACT_ATOMS: atom_id res chain seq x y z
N MET A 1 -6.97 14.68 28.07
CA MET A 1 -6.53 13.61 27.13
C MET A 1 -5.66 14.30 26.11
N GLU A 2 -4.47 13.77 25.87
CA GLU A 2 -3.62 14.28 24.78
C GLU A 2 -4.33 14.09 23.46
N LYS A 3 -4.12 15.04 22.53
CA LYS A 3 -4.70 14.97 21.18
C LYS A 3 -4.05 13.79 20.43
N GLN A 4 -4.84 12.82 19.99
CA GLN A 4 -4.36 11.74 19.12
C GLN A 4 -4.12 12.26 17.69
N ILE A 5 -3.12 11.70 17.02
CA ILE A 5 -2.83 11.98 15.61
C ILE A 5 -3.83 11.23 14.72
N GLU A 6 -4.54 11.93 13.86
CA GLU A 6 -5.47 11.37 12.90
C GLU A 6 -4.71 10.66 11.77
N THR A 7 -4.74 9.34 11.76
CA THR A 7 -3.91 8.51 10.89
C THR A 7 -4.76 7.66 9.93
N GLY A 8 -4.56 7.83 8.64
CA GLY A 8 -5.21 7.02 7.62
C GLY A 8 -4.44 5.73 7.34
N ILE A 9 -5.12 4.58 7.32
CA ILE A 9 -4.54 3.27 6.97
C ILE A 9 -4.87 2.95 5.52
N PHE A 10 -3.85 2.88 4.70
CA PHE A 10 -3.92 2.56 3.28
C PHE A 10 -3.20 1.24 3.01
N SER A 11 -3.95 0.13 3.04
CA SER A 11 -3.39 -1.22 2.85
C SER A 11 -3.34 -1.59 1.37
N GLY A 12 -2.28 -2.25 0.97
CA GLY A 12 -2.11 -2.70 -0.40
C GLY A 12 -0.92 -3.62 -0.62
N SER A 13 -0.92 -4.33 -1.75
CA SER A 13 0.23 -5.14 -2.17
C SER A 13 1.41 -4.30 -2.68
N PHE A 14 1.14 -3.09 -3.22
CA PHE A 14 2.14 -2.15 -3.76
C PHE A 14 3.18 -2.83 -4.65
N ASN A 15 2.74 -3.48 -5.73
CA ASN A 15 3.55 -4.31 -6.61
C ASN A 15 3.62 -3.79 -8.07
N PRO A 16 4.30 -2.65 -8.34
CA PRO A 16 4.94 -1.72 -7.40
C PRO A 16 4.00 -0.64 -6.84
N ILE A 17 4.47 0.11 -5.84
CA ILE A 17 3.92 1.42 -5.51
C ILE A 17 4.15 2.38 -6.68
N HIS A 18 3.22 3.31 -6.92
CA HIS A 18 3.26 4.22 -8.07
C HIS A 18 2.70 5.60 -7.74
N MET A 19 2.85 6.56 -8.66
CA MET A 19 2.41 7.94 -8.45
C MET A 19 0.93 8.06 -8.09
N GLY A 20 0.05 7.21 -8.62
CA GLY A 20 -1.36 7.20 -8.24
C GLY A 20 -1.60 6.96 -6.75
N HIS A 21 -0.81 6.09 -6.12
CA HIS A 21 -0.89 5.88 -4.67
C HIS A 21 -0.43 7.11 -3.89
N LEU A 22 0.68 7.74 -4.30
CA LEU A 22 1.20 8.95 -3.64
C LEU A 22 0.27 10.14 -3.79
N MET A 23 -0.29 10.35 -4.99
CA MET A 23 -1.24 11.43 -5.26
C MET A 23 -2.49 11.30 -4.39
N LEU A 24 -3.03 10.07 -4.26
CA LEU A 24 -4.17 9.80 -3.39
C LEU A 24 -3.84 10.06 -1.92
N ALA A 25 -2.73 9.51 -1.41
CA ALA A 25 -2.34 9.70 -0.01
C ALA A 25 -2.05 11.18 0.30
N GLY A 26 -1.36 11.88 -0.60
CA GLY A 26 -1.11 13.32 -0.50
C GLY A 26 -2.41 14.14 -0.51
N TYR A 27 -3.37 13.78 -1.37
CA TYR A 27 -4.69 14.42 -1.37
C TYR A 27 -5.40 14.22 -0.01
N LEU A 28 -5.41 12.98 0.50
CA LEU A 28 -6.09 12.66 1.75
C LEU A 28 -5.52 13.41 2.94
N SER A 29 -4.19 13.51 3.05
CA SER A 29 -3.54 14.27 4.12
C SER A 29 -3.69 15.78 3.98
N ALA A 30 -3.86 16.32 2.75
CA ALA A 30 -3.99 17.74 2.52
C ALA A 30 -5.44 18.26 2.59
N PHE A 31 -6.42 17.43 2.23
CA PHE A 31 -7.81 17.86 2.02
C PHE A 31 -8.84 17.12 2.90
N THR A 32 -8.39 16.30 3.86
CA THR A 32 -9.25 15.70 4.86
C THR A 32 -8.75 16.02 6.28
N TYR A 33 -9.34 15.39 7.29
CA TYR A 33 -8.90 15.56 8.67
C TYR A 33 -7.64 14.74 9.02
N LEU A 34 -7.12 13.92 8.11
CA LEU A 34 -5.95 13.08 8.36
C LEU A 34 -4.68 13.93 8.44
N GLU A 35 -3.91 13.74 9.51
CA GLU A 35 -2.61 14.37 9.72
C GLU A 35 -1.48 13.55 9.06
N GLU A 36 -1.66 12.22 8.97
CA GLU A 36 -0.72 11.32 8.29
C GLU A 36 -1.43 10.15 7.61
N VAL A 37 -0.76 9.51 6.65
CA VAL A 37 -1.23 8.29 5.99
C VAL A 37 -0.16 7.20 6.09
N TRP A 38 -0.56 6.03 6.60
CA TRP A 38 0.30 4.87 6.71
C TRP A 38 0.01 3.85 5.61
N PHE A 39 1.01 3.55 4.82
CA PHE A 39 0.98 2.50 3.82
C PHE A 39 1.27 1.16 4.50
N VAL A 40 0.27 0.31 4.63
CA VAL A 40 0.43 -1.03 5.20
C VAL A 40 0.66 -2.00 4.06
N VAL A 41 1.88 -2.55 3.98
CA VAL A 41 2.23 -3.52 2.95
C VAL A 41 1.64 -4.88 3.31
N THR A 42 0.73 -5.38 2.47
CA THR A 42 0.06 -6.68 2.67
C THR A 42 0.92 -7.80 2.08
N PRO A 43 1.36 -8.80 2.87
CA PRO A 43 2.15 -9.92 2.38
C PRO A 43 1.41 -10.71 1.32
N HIS A 44 0.16 -11.07 1.60
CA HIS A 44 -0.70 -11.79 0.70
C HIS A 44 -2.14 -11.29 0.82
N ASN A 45 -2.66 -10.75 -0.28
CA ASN A 45 -4.09 -10.48 -0.39
C ASN A 45 -4.79 -11.79 -0.81
N PRO A 46 -5.67 -12.38 0.03
CA PRO A 46 -6.35 -13.63 -0.29
C PRO A 46 -7.25 -13.55 -1.54
N LEU A 47 -7.54 -12.34 -2.02
CA LEU A 47 -8.30 -12.08 -3.24
C LEU A 47 -7.43 -11.93 -4.50
N LYS A 48 -6.08 -12.05 -4.39
CA LYS A 48 -5.14 -11.94 -5.52
C LYS A 48 -4.34 -13.22 -5.69
N GLU A 49 -4.08 -13.60 -6.95
CA GLU A 49 -3.21 -14.73 -7.28
C GLU A 49 -1.77 -14.47 -6.78
N LYS A 50 -1.20 -15.46 -6.08
CA LYS A 50 0.15 -15.39 -5.49
C LYS A 50 1.26 -15.24 -6.52
N GLU A 51 1.09 -15.82 -7.69
CA GLU A 51 2.15 -16.00 -8.70
C GLU A 51 2.67 -14.70 -9.34
N SER A 52 1.97 -13.57 -9.15
CA SER A 52 2.35 -12.29 -9.74
C SER A 52 2.98 -11.29 -8.78
N LEU A 53 3.13 -11.63 -7.49
CA LEU A 53 3.68 -10.72 -6.50
C LEU A 53 5.19 -10.92 -6.35
N LEU A 54 5.94 -9.80 -6.33
CA LEU A 54 7.33 -9.81 -5.85
C LEU A 54 7.37 -10.16 -4.36
N PRO A 55 8.51 -10.65 -3.86
CA PRO A 55 8.74 -10.87 -2.43
C PRO A 55 8.35 -9.68 -1.57
N ASP A 56 7.88 -9.98 -0.37
CA ASP A 56 7.30 -8.98 0.54
C ASP A 56 8.31 -7.90 0.94
N ASP A 57 9.56 -8.27 1.18
CA ASP A 57 10.68 -7.39 1.51
C ASP A 57 11.02 -6.42 0.35
N ILE A 58 10.99 -6.90 -0.89
CA ILE A 58 11.20 -6.06 -2.08
C ILE A 58 10.06 -5.03 -2.22
N ARG A 59 8.80 -5.44 -2.00
CA ARG A 59 7.67 -4.52 -2.06
C ARG A 59 7.71 -3.49 -0.93
N LEU A 60 8.07 -3.93 0.27
CA LEU A 60 8.25 -3.06 1.43
C LEU A 60 9.35 -2.01 1.15
N GLU A 61 10.47 -2.44 0.59
CA GLU A 61 11.57 -1.53 0.24
C GLU A 61 11.15 -0.50 -0.82
N MET A 62 10.41 -0.91 -1.85
CA MET A 62 9.86 0.05 -2.81
C MET A 62 8.95 1.09 -2.15
N VAL A 63 8.13 0.68 -1.16
CA VAL A 63 7.28 1.63 -0.42
C VAL A 63 8.14 2.56 0.45
N ARG A 64 9.17 2.07 1.15
CA ARG A 64 10.12 2.90 1.92
C ARG A 64 10.79 3.96 1.04
N LEU A 65 11.30 3.53 -0.13
CA LEU A 65 11.92 4.43 -1.10
C LEU A 65 10.96 5.50 -1.63
N ALA A 66 9.70 5.13 -1.87
CA ALA A 66 8.67 6.05 -2.34
C ALA A 66 8.32 7.12 -1.32
N LEU A 67 8.36 6.79 -0.03
CA LEU A 67 7.93 7.65 1.06
C LEU A 67 9.07 8.42 1.73
N ALA A 68 10.32 8.19 1.33
CA ALA A 68 11.51 8.69 2.04
C ALA A 68 11.59 10.23 2.17
N ASP A 69 10.89 10.96 1.29
CA ASP A 69 10.93 12.44 1.25
C ASP A 69 9.62 13.07 1.79
N TYR A 70 8.76 12.27 2.47
CA TYR A 70 7.47 12.73 3.00
C TYR A 70 7.41 12.53 4.53
N ASP A 71 7.17 13.62 5.26
CA ASP A 71 7.07 13.55 6.73
C ASP A 71 5.75 12.95 7.22
N ASN A 72 4.68 13.12 6.46
CA ASN A 72 3.32 12.71 6.79
C ASN A 72 2.86 11.42 6.11
N LEU A 73 3.72 10.76 5.33
CA LEU A 73 3.47 9.45 4.75
C LEU A 73 4.42 8.44 5.36
N LYS A 74 3.88 7.40 5.96
CA LYS A 74 4.65 6.37 6.67
C LYS A 74 4.42 5.00 6.05
N VAL A 75 5.34 4.07 6.29
CA VAL A 75 5.17 2.67 5.92
C VAL A 75 5.06 1.81 7.17
N SER A 76 4.19 0.79 7.13
CA SER A 76 4.05 -0.20 8.18
C SER A 76 4.16 -1.61 7.60
N ASP A 77 4.93 -2.44 8.27
CA ASP A 77 5.11 -3.86 8.02
C ASP A 77 4.37 -4.74 9.05
N VAL A 78 3.38 -4.16 9.74
CA VAL A 78 2.65 -4.83 10.84
C VAL A 78 2.10 -6.18 10.40
N GLU A 79 1.60 -6.31 9.18
CA GLU A 79 1.03 -7.56 8.67
C GLU A 79 2.07 -8.66 8.43
N PHE A 80 3.37 -8.34 8.34
CA PHE A 80 4.44 -9.34 8.19
C PHE A 80 4.64 -10.16 9.47
N ARG A 81 4.20 -9.63 10.61
CA ARG A 81 4.29 -10.28 11.92
C ARG A 81 2.98 -10.93 12.35
N MET A 82 1.95 -10.87 11.50
CA MET A 82 0.63 -11.40 11.79
C MET A 82 0.41 -12.78 11.16
N PRO A 83 -0.49 -13.61 11.73
CA PRO A 83 -0.93 -14.84 11.08
C PRO A 83 -1.52 -14.57 9.68
N GLN A 84 -1.20 -15.43 8.72
CA GLN A 84 -1.68 -15.30 7.36
C GLN A 84 -2.85 -16.27 7.08
N PRO A 85 -3.87 -15.85 6.31
CA PRO A 85 -4.04 -14.51 5.72
C PRO A 85 -4.38 -13.46 6.79
N SER A 86 -3.80 -12.25 6.70
CA SER A 86 -4.17 -11.12 7.55
C SER A 86 -5.51 -10.53 7.11
N TYR A 87 -6.31 -10.06 8.08
CA TYR A 87 -7.56 -9.39 7.83
C TYR A 87 -7.52 -7.97 8.35
N THR A 88 -8.20 -7.05 7.65
CA THR A 88 -8.19 -5.61 7.97
C THR A 88 -8.55 -5.30 9.42
N ILE A 89 -9.53 -6.01 9.99
CA ILE A 89 -9.90 -5.80 11.41
C ILE A 89 -8.75 -6.16 12.36
N ASP A 90 -8.02 -7.23 12.07
CA ASP A 90 -6.90 -7.66 12.89
C ASP A 90 -5.72 -6.67 12.78
N THR A 91 -5.46 -6.17 11.57
CA THR A 91 -4.47 -5.10 11.29
C THR A 91 -4.78 -3.82 12.05
N LEU A 92 -6.03 -3.33 11.96
CA LEU A 92 -6.47 -2.13 12.66
C LEU A 92 -6.38 -2.29 14.18
N ASN A 93 -6.76 -3.46 14.72
CA ASN A 93 -6.65 -3.77 16.14
C ASN A 93 -5.18 -3.83 16.62
N ALA A 94 -4.28 -4.40 15.83
CA ALA A 94 -2.85 -4.45 16.13
C ALA A 94 -2.27 -3.03 16.18
N LEU A 95 -2.52 -2.23 15.15
CA LEU A 95 -2.05 -0.84 15.09
C LEU A 95 -2.59 0.02 16.23
N THR A 96 -3.89 -0.11 16.57
CA THR A 96 -4.50 0.64 17.69
C THR A 96 -3.85 0.29 19.03
N ARG A 97 -3.46 -0.97 19.24
CA ARG A 97 -2.78 -1.42 20.44
C ARG A 97 -1.32 -0.95 20.50
N GLU A 98 -0.62 -0.99 19.37
CA GLU A 98 0.79 -0.61 19.27
C GLU A 98 1.00 0.91 19.30
N HIS A 99 0.01 1.70 18.86
CA HIS A 99 0.07 3.15 18.73
C HIS A 99 -1.14 3.83 19.38
N PRO A 100 -1.25 3.86 20.72
CA PRO A 100 -2.39 4.45 21.44
C PRO A 100 -2.48 5.98 21.30
N ASP A 101 -1.41 6.63 20.84
CA ASP A 101 -1.32 8.06 20.53
C ASP A 101 -1.94 8.42 19.17
N ARG A 102 -2.50 7.45 18.43
CA ARG A 102 -3.10 7.64 17.12
C ARG A 102 -4.56 7.20 17.09
N ARG A 103 -5.34 7.90 16.27
CA ARG A 103 -6.70 7.50 15.89
C ARG A 103 -6.72 7.07 14.44
N PHE A 104 -6.94 5.79 14.22
CA PHE A 104 -6.88 5.19 12.89
C PHE A 104 -8.19 5.30 12.14
N SER A 105 -8.09 5.60 10.83
CA SER A 105 -9.17 5.59 9.86
C SER A 105 -8.80 4.69 8.70
N LEU A 106 -9.74 3.88 8.20
CA LEU A 106 -9.53 2.98 7.07
C LEU A 106 -9.72 3.72 5.74
N ILE A 107 -8.78 3.60 4.82
CA ILE A 107 -8.84 4.13 3.46
C ILE A 107 -9.07 2.98 2.49
N ILE A 108 -10.17 3.00 1.72
CA ILE A 108 -10.50 1.98 0.72
C ILE A 108 -11.00 2.58 -0.58
N GLY A 109 -10.82 1.87 -1.69
CA GLY A 109 -11.42 2.22 -2.97
C GLY A 109 -12.90 1.87 -3.05
N GLY A 110 -13.64 2.51 -3.96
CA GLY A 110 -15.04 2.23 -4.23
C GLY A 110 -15.31 0.76 -4.59
N ASP A 111 -14.38 0.13 -5.30
CA ASP A 111 -14.39 -1.30 -5.62
C ASP A 111 -14.41 -2.19 -4.36
N ASN A 112 -13.60 -1.84 -3.37
CA ASN A 112 -13.58 -2.55 -2.08
C ASN A 112 -14.83 -2.24 -1.23
N TRP A 113 -15.34 -1.01 -1.30
CA TRP A 113 -16.58 -0.66 -0.62
C TRP A 113 -17.76 -1.50 -1.10
N SER A 114 -17.85 -1.76 -2.40
CA SER A 114 -18.90 -2.59 -3.01
C SER A 114 -18.92 -4.04 -2.50
N LEU A 115 -17.79 -4.50 -1.92
CA LEU A 115 -17.62 -5.84 -1.35
C LEU A 115 -17.40 -5.82 0.17
N PHE A 116 -17.54 -4.66 0.80
CA PHE A 116 -17.13 -4.46 2.20
C PHE A 116 -17.93 -5.30 3.20
N ASP A 117 -19.18 -5.59 2.90
CA ASP A 117 -20.05 -6.46 3.71
C ASP A 117 -19.61 -7.93 3.75
N LYS A 118 -18.68 -8.34 2.85
CA LYS A 118 -18.05 -9.67 2.82
C LYS A 118 -16.76 -9.74 3.61
N TRP A 119 -16.26 -8.60 4.13
CA TRP A 119 -15.03 -8.59 4.89
C TRP A 119 -15.23 -9.17 6.29
N LYS A 120 -14.19 -9.83 6.80
CA LYS A 120 -14.20 -10.35 8.17
C LYS A 120 -14.53 -9.23 9.16
N ASP A 121 -15.52 -9.46 9.99
CA ASP A 121 -15.93 -8.53 11.05
C ASP A 121 -16.17 -7.07 10.57
N TYR A 122 -16.67 -6.88 9.35
CA TYR A 122 -16.91 -5.56 8.77
C TYR A 122 -17.77 -4.64 9.65
N LYS A 123 -18.69 -5.21 10.44
CA LYS A 123 -19.52 -4.45 11.39
C LYS A 123 -18.68 -3.82 12.49
N GLN A 124 -17.69 -4.56 13.04
CA GLN A 124 -16.78 -4.02 14.04
C GLN A 124 -15.88 -2.92 13.45
N ILE A 125 -15.46 -3.06 12.18
CA ILE A 125 -14.73 -1.99 11.50
C ILE A 125 -15.59 -0.73 11.45
N MET A 126 -16.84 -0.81 11.01
CA MET A 126 -17.76 0.34 10.92
C MET A 126 -18.11 0.98 12.26
N GLU A 127 -18.13 0.20 13.33
CA GLU A 127 -18.44 0.67 14.68
C GLU A 127 -17.25 1.40 15.34
N ARG A 128 -16.03 0.98 15.03
CA ARG A 128 -14.82 1.40 15.76
C ARG A 128 -13.95 2.38 15.01
N TYR A 129 -14.01 2.39 13.67
CA TYR A 129 -13.11 3.16 12.81
C TYR A 129 -13.88 4.03 11.83
N GLN A 130 -13.32 5.20 11.53
CA GLN A 130 -13.79 5.99 10.40
C GLN A 130 -13.33 5.34 9.09
N ILE A 131 -14.14 5.45 8.04
CA ILE A 131 -13.83 4.90 6.72
C ILE A 131 -13.86 6.02 5.69
N LEU A 132 -12.76 6.21 4.99
CA LEU A 132 -12.64 7.11 3.85
C LEU A 132 -12.64 6.29 2.56
N ILE A 133 -13.62 6.54 1.70
CA ILE A 133 -13.76 5.87 0.42
C ILE A 133 -13.29 6.81 -0.67
N TYR A 134 -12.30 6.41 -1.46
CA TYR A 134 -11.92 7.17 -2.66
C TYR A 134 -12.58 6.59 -3.92
N PRO A 135 -12.91 7.45 -4.91
CA PRO A 135 -13.58 7.00 -6.13
C PRO A 135 -12.68 6.07 -6.95
N ARG A 136 -13.32 5.17 -7.68
CA ARG A 136 -12.70 4.33 -8.69
C ARG A 136 -13.54 4.42 -9.97
N PRO A 137 -12.93 4.41 -11.17
CA PRO A 137 -13.64 4.45 -12.43
C PRO A 137 -14.73 3.36 -12.52
N GLY A 138 -15.93 3.75 -12.93
CA GLY A 138 -17.05 2.83 -13.09
C GLY A 138 -17.80 2.43 -11.82
N GLU A 139 -17.36 2.84 -10.63
CA GLU A 139 -18.01 2.50 -9.36
C GLU A 139 -19.06 3.54 -8.96
N ASN A 140 -20.30 3.08 -8.71
CA ASN A 140 -21.38 3.91 -8.18
C ASN A 140 -21.45 3.76 -6.67
N ILE A 141 -20.72 4.61 -5.95
CA ILE A 141 -20.58 4.53 -4.49
C ILE A 141 -21.82 5.10 -3.81
N ARG A 142 -22.58 4.24 -3.12
CA ARG A 142 -23.73 4.63 -2.31
C ARG A 142 -23.45 4.41 -0.83
N ILE A 143 -23.47 5.50 -0.05
CA ILE A 143 -23.35 5.45 1.41
C ILE A 143 -24.72 5.63 2.02
N PRO A 144 -25.27 4.60 2.73
CA PRO A 144 -26.52 4.70 3.45
C PRO A 144 -26.51 5.87 4.44
N LYS A 145 -27.62 6.60 4.58
CA LYS A 145 -27.72 7.78 5.47
C LYS A 145 -27.23 7.50 6.89
N ARG A 146 -27.56 6.31 7.43
CA ARG A 146 -27.15 5.87 8.79
C ARG A 146 -25.63 5.76 9.00
N LEU A 147 -24.85 5.57 7.92
CA LEU A 147 -23.39 5.37 7.97
C LEU A 147 -22.59 6.65 7.73
N ARG A 148 -23.24 7.76 7.37
CA ARG A 148 -22.56 9.01 7.00
C ARG A 148 -21.77 9.69 8.14
N LYS A 149 -21.93 9.19 9.37
CA LYS A 149 -21.12 9.68 10.52
C LYS A 149 -19.78 8.96 10.61
N SER A 150 -19.67 7.72 10.12
CA SER A 150 -18.46 6.90 10.18
C SER A 150 -17.87 6.56 8.81
N VAL A 151 -18.59 6.86 7.71
CA VAL A 151 -18.17 6.57 6.34
C VAL A 151 -18.30 7.82 5.49
N GLN A 152 -17.21 8.24 4.88
CA GLN A 152 -17.13 9.42 4.03
C GLN A 152 -16.60 9.06 2.64
N LEU A 153 -17.30 9.49 1.59
CA LEU A 153 -16.75 9.53 0.24
C LEU A 153 -15.89 10.79 0.11
N VAL A 154 -14.62 10.62 -0.24
CA VAL A 154 -13.72 11.73 -0.51
C VAL A 154 -13.75 12.08 -1.99
N ASN A 155 -13.63 13.35 -2.30
CA ASN A 155 -13.65 13.84 -3.69
C ASN A 155 -12.21 13.89 -4.26
N ALA A 156 -11.46 12.78 -4.09
CA ALA A 156 -10.10 12.71 -4.63
C ALA A 156 -10.14 12.61 -6.16
N PRO A 157 -9.18 13.24 -6.86
CA PRO A 157 -9.05 13.08 -8.30
C PRO A 157 -8.84 11.61 -8.68
N GLU A 158 -9.56 11.15 -9.69
CA GLU A 158 -9.37 9.80 -10.22
C GLU A 158 -8.08 9.74 -11.05
N VAL A 159 -7.25 8.75 -10.76
CA VAL A 159 -6.00 8.50 -11.47
C VAL A 159 -5.99 7.06 -11.94
N GLU A 160 -6.09 6.88 -13.24
CA GLU A 160 -6.13 5.55 -13.89
C GLU A 160 -4.72 4.95 -14.07
N ILE A 161 -3.96 4.87 -12.98
CA ILE A 161 -2.68 4.17 -12.94
C ILE A 161 -2.84 2.93 -12.06
N SER A 162 -2.46 1.76 -12.59
CA SER A 162 -2.45 0.52 -11.79
C SER A 162 -1.07 -0.15 -11.81
N SER A 163 -0.77 -0.88 -10.74
CA SER A 163 0.46 -1.68 -10.68
C SER A 163 0.53 -2.72 -11.82
N THR A 164 -0.61 -3.26 -12.23
CA THR A 164 -0.69 -4.22 -13.35
C THR A 164 -0.29 -3.56 -14.67
N PHE A 165 -0.84 -2.37 -14.96
CA PHE A 165 -0.45 -1.58 -16.13
C PHE A 165 1.07 -1.34 -16.16
N ILE A 166 1.64 -0.93 -15.02
CA ILE A 166 3.08 -0.66 -14.93
C ILE A 166 3.91 -1.92 -15.18
N ARG A 167 3.54 -3.06 -14.58
CA ARG A 167 4.28 -4.31 -14.79
C ARG A 167 4.28 -4.74 -16.26
N HIS A 168 3.11 -4.77 -16.91
CA HIS A 168 3.02 -5.11 -18.33
C HIS A 168 3.82 -4.16 -19.21
N ALA A 169 3.76 -2.85 -18.95
CA ALA A 169 4.55 -1.89 -19.70
C ALA A 169 6.07 -2.10 -19.55
N ILE A 170 6.54 -2.46 -18.33
CA ILE A 170 7.95 -2.78 -18.10
C ILE A 170 8.34 -4.09 -18.82
N GLU A 171 7.49 -5.11 -18.79
CA GLU A 171 7.68 -6.36 -19.51
C GLU A 171 7.83 -6.12 -21.02
N GLU A 172 7.08 -5.17 -21.58
CA GLU A 172 7.16 -4.73 -22.98
C GLU A 172 8.32 -3.77 -23.26
N GLY A 173 9.16 -3.47 -22.29
CA GLY A 173 10.30 -2.55 -22.42
C GLY A 173 9.91 -1.07 -22.51
N LYS A 174 8.69 -0.69 -22.12
CA LYS A 174 8.24 0.72 -22.11
C LYS A 174 8.90 1.52 -21.00
N GLU A 175 9.13 2.81 -21.25
CA GLU A 175 9.65 3.74 -20.25
C GLU A 175 8.54 4.16 -19.27
N MET A 176 8.70 3.83 -17.97
CA MET A 176 7.68 4.05 -16.95
C MET A 176 8.10 5.07 -15.87
N ARG A 177 9.13 5.87 -16.13
CA ARG A 177 9.68 6.88 -15.18
C ARG A 177 8.61 7.86 -14.68
N ALA A 178 7.72 8.33 -15.56
CA ALA A 178 6.69 9.29 -15.20
C ALA A 178 5.57 8.73 -14.29
N PHE A 179 5.45 7.40 -14.19
CA PHE A 179 4.42 6.72 -13.43
C PHE A 179 4.90 6.24 -12.06
N LEU A 180 6.20 6.29 -11.81
CA LEU A 180 6.86 5.77 -10.61
C LEU A 180 7.57 6.89 -9.85
N PRO A 181 7.60 6.82 -8.50
CA PRO A 181 8.49 7.68 -7.73
C PRO A 181 9.94 7.46 -8.19
N PRO A 182 10.77 8.52 -8.29
CA PRO A 182 12.11 8.41 -8.88
C PRO A 182 12.97 7.31 -8.26
N LYS A 183 13.04 7.24 -6.92
CA LYS A 183 13.81 6.21 -6.21
C LYS A 183 13.28 4.79 -6.46
N VAL A 184 11.97 4.62 -6.64
CA VAL A 184 11.36 3.33 -6.98
C VAL A 184 11.69 2.94 -8.42
N TYR A 185 11.62 3.88 -9.35
CA TYR A 185 12.03 3.64 -10.74
C TYR A 185 13.47 3.16 -10.83
N ASP A 186 14.40 3.86 -10.16
CA ASP A 186 15.82 3.51 -10.15
C ASP A 186 16.05 2.13 -9.50
N TYR A 187 15.33 1.81 -8.42
CA TYR A 187 15.38 0.52 -7.75
C TYR A 187 14.91 -0.62 -8.67
N ILE A 188 13.75 -0.45 -9.34
CA ILE A 188 13.21 -1.42 -10.31
C ILE A 188 14.22 -1.65 -11.44
N LYS A 189 14.82 -0.57 -11.97
CA LYS A 189 15.77 -0.64 -13.08
C LYS A 189 17.07 -1.34 -12.67
N LYS A 190 17.64 -0.98 -11.50
CA LYS A 190 18.85 -1.57 -10.95
C LYS A 190 18.73 -3.07 -10.71
N ASN A 191 17.57 -3.51 -10.19
CA ASN A 191 17.32 -4.90 -9.83
C ASN A 191 16.60 -5.67 -10.94
N GLN A 192 16.40 -5.08 -12.12
CA GLN A 192 15.73 -5.68 -13.30
C GLN A 192 14.35 -6.28 -12.98
N LEU A 193 13.60 -5.68 -12.04
CA LEU A 193 12.31 -6.19 -11.61
C LEU A 193 11.27 -6.06 -12.74
N PHE A 194 10.33 -6.99 -12.78
CA PHE A 194 9.24 -7.05 -13.76
C PHE A 194 9.67 -7.23 -15.22
N ARG A 195 10.91 -7.64 -15.50
CA ARG A 195 11.37 -7.97 -16.85
C ARG A 195 11.23 -9.45 -17.14
N ILE A 196 10.87 -9.79 -18.37
CA ILE A 196 10.98 -11.16 -18.88
C ILE A 196 12.47 -11.39 -19.17
N GLN A 197 13.07 -12.40 -18.56
CA GLN A 197 14.41 -12.84 -18.97
C GLN A 197 14.27 -13.59 -20.31
N GLU A 198 15.21 -13.38 -21.21
CA GLU A 198 15.26 -14.07 -22.51
C GLU A 198 15.28 -15.61 -22.41
N SER A 199 15.55 -16.16 -21.22
CA SER A 199 15.54 -17.58 -20.90
C SER A 199 14.17 -18.13 -20.45
N GLY A 200 13.10 -17.32 -20.42
CA GLY A 200 11.76 -17.76 -19.97
C GLY A 200 11.63 -18.05 -18.48
N VAL A 201 12.66 -17.79 -17.68
CA VAL A 201 12.66 -18.03 -16.22
C VAL A 201 12.55 -16.69 -15.49
N ARG A 202 11.52 -16.53 -14.66
CA ARG A 202 11.43 -15.41 -13.70
C ARG A 202 12.60 -15.50 -12.72
N ILE A 203 13.24 -14.36 -12.39
CA ILE A 203 14.34 -14.32 -11.39
C ILE A 203 13.81 -14.92 -10.09
N GLN A 204 14.40 -16.06 -9.68
CA GLN A 204 14.13 -16.66 -8.38
C GLN A 204 14.91 -15.91 -7.28
N GLU A 205 14.33 -15.90 -6.08
CA GLU A 205 14.75 -15.17 -4.86
C GLU A 205 16.25 -15.28 -4.47
N SER A 206 17.00 -16.22 -5.03
CA SER A 206 18.37 -16.56 -4.61
C SER A 206 19.45 -15.55 -5.02
N GLU A 207 19.24 -14.79 -6.09
CA GLU A 207 20.31 -13.90 -6.61
C GLU A 207 20.29 -12.51 -5.94
N ILE A 208 19.14 -12.05 -5.48
CA ILE A 208 19.00 -10.73 -4.82
C ILE A 208 19.61 -10.76 -3.41
N ARG A 209 19.48 -11.87 -2.68
CA ARG A 209 20.07 -12.04 -1.34
C ARG A 209 21.59 -12.01 -1.32
N ASN A 210 22.25 -12.44 -2.39
CA ASN A 210 23.72 -12.49 -2.45
C ASN A 210 24.37 -11.10 -2.67
N GLN A 211 23.64 -10.13 -3.23
CA GLN A 211 24.18 -8.77 -3.41
C GLN A 211 24.09 -7.93 -2.13
N ASP A 212 23.05 -8.12 -1.31
CA ASP A 212 22.92 -7.41 -0.02
C ASP A 212 23.89 -7.93 1.06
N SER A 213 24.24 -9.22 1.04
CA SER A 213 25.25 -9.77 1.95
C SER A 213 26.65 -9.26 1.65
N GLY A 214 26.97 -8.93 0.39
CA GLY A 214 28.24 -8.34 -0.02
C GLY A 214 28.47 -6.90 0.47
N ILE A 215 27.39 -6.13 0.60
CA ILE A 215 27.47 -4.73 1.05
C ILE A 215 27.63 -4.62 2.57
N ARG A 216 27.07 -5.56 3.35
CA ARG A 216 27.20 -5.58 4.82
C ARG A 216 28.60 -5.93 5.29
N ASN A 217 29.35 -6.77 4.55
CA ASN A 217 30.70 -7.16 4.94
C ASN A 217 31.79 -6.09 4.65
N GLN A 218 31.50 -5.05 3.87
CA GLN A 218 32.46 -3.95 3.63
C GLN A 218 32.37 -2.80 4.65
N ARG A 219 31.38 -2.79 5.55
CA ARG A 219 31.24 -1.75 6.60
C ARG A 219 31.78 -2.13 7.98
N SER A 220 32.33 -3.33 8.13
CA SER A 220 32.92 -3.79 9.41
C SER A 220 34.44 -3.80 9.43
N VAL A 221 35.12 -3.19 8.45
CA VAL A 221 36.58 -3.01 8.44
C VAL A 221 36.89 -1.56 8.04
N LEU A 222 36.72 -0.64 8.99
CA LEU A 222 37.38 0.66 9.12
C LEU A 222 37.10 1.22 10.51
#